data_913bd581b791a2ee8e7a893703fcc93a
#
_entry.id   913bd581b791a2ee8e7a893703fcc93a
#
_cell.length_a   1.000
_cell.length_b   1.000
_cell.length_c   1.000
_cell.angle_alpha   90.00
_cell.angle_beta   90.00
_cell.angle_gamma   90.00
#
_symmetry.space_group_name_H-M   'P 1'
#
loop_
_entity.id
_entity.type
_entity.pdbx_description
1 polymer ?
#
loop_
_entity_poly.entity_id
_entity_poly.type
_entity_poly.pdbx_seq_one_letter_code
_entity_poly.pdbx_strand_id
1 'polypeptide(L)'
;ALSRTQIFQWSYDLERNLMIIDPRYFEYLGIPTRDYTLTPEEFAYLIHPDDRQSVFDALTLQLDGNLYEAPVEYRLRRDDGSWEWFEAQSTYVGQLKEAPYRIVGICMSTQKYKDTEDCLNEALRKARHSDELKSIFLANMSHEIRTPLNAIVGFSSLLAHGDSDLTKDDIIEFTSLIEKNSQLLMVLIS
;
A
#
# COMPACT_ATOMS: atom_id res chain seq x y z
N ALA A 1 7.73 -11.99 21.46
CA ALA A 1 7.32 -10.83 22.27
C ALA A 1 5.96 -10.39 21.76
N LEU A 2 4.91 -10.56 22.57
CA LEU A 2 3.59 -10.00 22.31
C LEU A 2 3.75 -8.48 22.22
N SER A 3 3.53 -7.93 21.03
CA SER A 3 3.42 -6.48 20.82
C SER A 3 2.30 -6.00 21.75
N ARG A 4 2.65 -5.29 22.81
CA ARG A 4 1.65 -4.64 23.67
C ARG A 4 0.95 -3.61 22.80
N THR A 5 -0.32 -3.85 22.50
CA THR A 5 -1.17 -2.84 21.85
C THR A 5 -1.16 -1.62 22.76
N GLN A 6 -0.65 -0.50 22.24
CA GLN A 6 -0.53 0.73 23.01
C GLN A 6 -1.85 1.47 22.91
N ILE A 7 -2.69 1.23 23.92
CA ILE A 7 -3.99 1.89 24.08
C ILE A 7 -3.83 2.93 25.17
N PHE A 8 -4.23 4.15 24.87
CA PHE A 8 -4.16 5.30 25.76
C PHE A 8 -5.56 5.85 25.98
N GLN A 9 -5.86 6.19 27.23
CA GLN A 9 -7.11 6.85 27.58
C GLN A 9 -6.97 8.36 27.49
N TRP A 10 -8.05 9.02 27.14
CA TRP A 10 -8.15 10.45 27.19
C TRP A 10 -9.57 10.88 27.56
N SER A 11 -9.71 12.08 28.10
CA SER A 11 -11.00 12.71 28.34
C SER A 11 -10.92 14.20 28.07
N TYR A 12 -12.05 14.77 27.65
CA TYR A 12 -12.21 16.20 27.48
C TYR A 12 -13.25 16.74 28.47
N ASP A 13 -12.78 17.59 29.38
CA ASP A 13 -13.58 18.30 30.34
C ASP A 13 -14.06 19.63 29.72
N LEU A 14 -15.34 19.69 29.38
CA LEU A 14 -15.90 20.85 28.67
C LEU A 14 -15.97 22.10 29.55
N GLU A 15 -16.16 21.94 30.86
CA GLU A 15 -16.24 23.09 31.77
C GLU A 15 -14.89 23.81 31.89
N ARG A 16 -13.82 23.02 31.95
CA ARG A 16 -12.44 23.53 32.08
C ARG A 16 -11.78 23.81 30.75
N ASN A 17 -12.39 23.38 29.65
CA ASN A 17 -11.78 23.39 28.30
C ASN A 17 -10.41 22.69 28.24
N LEU A 18 -10.30 21.55 28.92
CA LEU A 18 -9.04 20.78 29.04
C LEU A 18 -9.22 19.33 28.65
N MET A 19 -8.28 18.85 27.86
CA MET A 19 -8.10 17.44 27.58
C MET A 19 -7.14 16.85 28.63
N ILE A 20 -7.55 15.77 29.26
CA ILE A 20 -6.73 14.99 30.21
C ILE A 20 -6.31 13.72 29.49
N ILE A 21 -5.02 13.50 29.40
CA ILE A 21 -4.43 12.46 28.55
C ILE A 21 -3.59 11.52 29.41
N ASP A 22 -3.65 10.21 29.12
CA ASP A 22 -2.83 9.20 29.79
C ASP A 22 -1.33 9.60 29.71
N PRO A 23 -0.61 9.64 30.83
CA PRO A 23 0.82 9.99 30.85
C PRO A 23 1.66 9.17 29.90
N ARG A 24 1.33 7.89 29.71
CA ARG A 24 2.04 6.97 28.79
C ARG A 24 1.96 7.38 27.33
N TYR A 25 0.96 8.18 26.97
CA TYR A 25 0.79 8.70 25.62
C TYR A 25 1.89 9.72 25.28
N PHE A 26 2.17 10.64 26.21
CA PHE A 26 3.24 11.61 26.05
C PHE A 26 4.62 10.94 26.06
N GLU A 27 4.82 9.96 26.93
CA GLU A 27 6.06 9.15 26.97
C GLU A 27 6.27 8.42 25.65
N TYR A 28 5.19 7.86 25.10
CA TYR A 28 5.24 7.15 23.82
C TYR A 28 5.60 8.08 22.64
N LEU A 29 5.07 9.29 22.62
CA LEU A 29 5.35 10.30 21.61
C LEU A 29 6.72 10.98 21.83
N GLY A 30 7.34 10.81 23.00
CA GLY A 30 8.58 11.49 23.39
C GLY A 30 8.36 12.96 23.77
N ILE A 31 7.10 13.39 23.99
CA ILE A 31 6.76 14.79 24.26
C ILE A 31 6.88 15.07 25.77
N PRO A 32 7.78 15.97 26.18
CA PRO A 32 7.88 16.34 27.59
C PRO A 32 6.65 17.18 28.00
N THR A 33 5.96 16.72 29.03
CA THR A 33 4.85 17.47 29.63
C THR A 33 4.92 17.41 31.14
N ARG A 34 4.39 18.45 31.80
CA ARG A 34 4.36 18.52 33.28
C ARG A 34 3.01 18.08 33.86
N ASP A 35 1.92 18.38 33.17
CA ASP A 35 0.58 18.31 33.77
C ASP A 35 -0.37 17.31 33.09
N TYR A 36 0.08 16.61 32.03
CA TYR A 36 -0.71 15.63 31.26
C TYR A 36 -2.07 16.16 30.79
N THR A 37 -2.19 17.49 30.65
CA THR A 37 -3.36 18.19 30.17
C THR A 37 -2.97 19.09 29.00
N LEU A 38 -3.89 19.21 28.04
CA LEU A 38 -3.75 20.10 26.88
C LEU A 38 -5.07 20.82 26.64
N THR A 39 -5.01 22.06 26.18
CA THR A 39 -6.19 22.66 25.56
C THR A 39 -6.45 22.04 24.19
N PRO A 40 -7.68 22.13 23.64
CA PRO A 40 -7.96 21.68 22.28
C PRO A 40 -7.03 22.31 21.23
N GLU A 41 -6.65 23.57 21.42
CA GLU A 41 -5.74 24.29 20.53
C GLU A 41 -4.32 23.70 20.58
N GLU A 42 -3.81 23.41 21.79
CA GLU A 42 -2.51 22.76 21.98
C GLU A 42 -2.50 21.36 21.36
N PHE A 43 -3.58 20.60 21.56
CA PHE A 43 -3.73 19.30 20.92
C PHE A 43 -3.76 19.42 19.40
N ALA A 44 -4.44 20.44 18.84
CA ALA A 44 -4.46 20.70 17.42
C ALA A 44 -3.08 20.89 16.80
N TYR A 45 -2.12 21.47 17.54
CA TYR A 45 -0.74 21.62 17.05
C TYR A 45 0.00 20.30 16.92
N LEU A 46 -0.38 19.29 17.69
CA LEU A 46 0.18 17.95 17.59
C LEU A 46 -0.37 17.16 16.39
N ILE A 47 -1.59 17.50 15.95
CA ILE A 47 -2.26 16.83 14.83
C ILE A 47 -1.68 17.33 13.50
N HIS A 48 -1.48 16.41 12.55
CA HIS A 48 -1.09 16.75 11.19
C HIS A 48 -2.08 17.76 10.57
N PRO A 49 -1.63 18.80 9.87
CA PRO A 49 -2.50 19.84 9.32
C PRO A 49 -3.71 19.30 8.53
N ASP A 50 -3.49 18.29 7.69
CA ASP A 50 -4.54 17.70 6.84
C ASP A 50 -5.62 16.98 7.65
N ASP A 51 -5.28 16.49 8.85
CA ASP A 51 -6.17 15.63 9.64
C ASP A 51 -6.97 16.45 10.70
N ARG A 52 -6.60 17.69 10.92
CA ARG A 52 -7.21 18.56 11.96
C ARG A 52 -8.70 18.69 11.78
N GLN A 53 -9.14 18.98 10.56
CA GLN A 53 -10.56 19.23 10.29
C GLN A 53 -11.41 18.01 10.61
N SER A 54 -11.01 16.81 10.18
CA SER A 54 -11.75 15.57 10.43
C SER A 54 -11.86 15.24 11.93
N VAL A 55 -10.79 15.48 12.69
CA VAL A 55 -10.79 15.27 14.15
C VAL A 55 -11.74 16.22 14.85
N PHE A 56 -11.73 17.51 14.49
CA PHE A 56 -12.62 18.51 15.09
C PHE A 56 -14.06 18.35 14.67
N ASP A 57 -14.33 17.93 13.44
CA ASP A 57 -15.68 17.64 12.97
C ASP A 57 -16.29 16.47 13.76
N ALA A 58 -15.53 15.41 13.98
CA ALA A 58 -15.95 14.27 14.79
C ALA A 58 -16.23 14.67 16.25
N LEU A 59 -15.36 15.50 16.84
CA LEU A 59 -15.56 16.03 18.19
C LEU A 59 -16.81 16.90 18.28
N THR A 60 -17.03 17.76 17.30
CA THR A 60 -18.20 18.66 17.24
C THR A 60 -19.50 17.87 17.12
N LEU A 61 -19.55 16.83 16.29
CA LEU A 61 -20.70 15.94 16.17
C LEU A 61 -21.06 15.31 17.51
N GLN A 62 -20.07 14.88 18.29
CA GLN A 62 -20.31 14.33 19.63
C GLN A 62 -20.80 15.38 20.63
N LEU A 63 -20.29 16.60 20.55
CA LEU A 63 -20.75 17.72 21.37
C LEU A 63 -22.22 18.09 21.11
N ASP A 64 -22.69 17.87 19.89
CA ASP A 64 -24.08 18.06 19.50
C ASP A 64 -24.98 16.86 19.86
N GLY A 65 -24.42 15.83 20.51
CA GLY A 65 -25.15 14.63 20.96
C GLY A 65 -25.34 13.56 19.88
N ASN A 66 -24.66 13.68 18.75
CA ASN A 66 -24.64 12.64 17.74
C ASN A 66 -23.61 11.57 18.12
N LEU A 67 -24.02 10.30 18.07
CA LEU A 67 -23.07 9.19 18.21
C LEU A 67 -22.20 9.14 16.95
N TYR A 68 -20.91 9.33 17.13
CA TYR A 68 -19.94 9.07 16.08
C TYR A 68 -19.41 7.65 16.29
N GLU A 69 -19.94 6.69 15.54
CA GLU A 69 -19.63 5.25 15.74
C GLU A 69 -18.33 4.82 15.06
N ALA A 70 -17.86 5.57 14.07
CA ALA A 70 -16.63 5.22 13.36
C ALA A 70 -15.40 5.75 14.11
N PRO A 71 -14.30 4.98 14.15
CA PRO A 71 -13.04 5.48 14.66
C PRO A 71 -12.48 6.60 13.78
N VAL A 72 -11.84 7.59 14.41
CA VAL A 72 -11.18 8.69 13.73
C VAL A 72 -9.71 8.36 13.59
N GLU A 73 -9.22 8.28 12.35
CA GLU A 73 -7.78 8.14 12.06
C GLU A 73 -7.15 9.52 11.92
N TYR A 74 -5.97 9.70 12.53
CA TYR A 74 -5.19 10.93 12.44
C TYR A 74 -3.73 10.69 12.74
N ARG A 75 -2.87 11.60 12.29
CA ARG A 75 -1.43 11.59 12.56
C ARG A 75 -1.09 12.58 13.65
N LEU A 76 -0.25 12.14 14.58
CA LEU A 76 0.34 13.00 15.61
C LEU A 76 1.83 13.15 15.41
N ARG A 77 2.32 14.32 15.78
CA ARG A 77 3.73 14.66 15.72
C ARG A 77 4.46 14.09 16.94
N ARG A 78 5.54 13.37 16.69
CA ARG A 78 6.49 12.93 17.72
C ARG A 78 7.51 14.04 18.02
N ASP A 79 8.29 13.88 19.10
CA ASP A 79 9.34 14.82 19.49
C ASP A 79 10.47 14.92 18.45
N ASP A 80 10.76 13.83 17.72
CA ASP A 80 11.72 13.78 16.62
C ASP A 80 11.23 14.44 15.33
N GLY A 81 9.98 14.93 15.32
CA GLY A 81 9.32 15.57 14.18
C GLY A 81 8.66 14.61 13.21
N SER A 82 8.78 13.29 13.40
CA SER A 82 8.06 12.29 12.61
C SER A 82 6.57 12.25 12.94
N TRP A 83 5.79 11.63 12.06
CA TRP A 83 4.35 11.46 12.23
C TRP A 83 4.04 10.02 12.60
N GLU A 84 3.15 9.85 13.57
CA GLU A 84 2.66 8.56 14.06
C GLU A 84 1.15 8.46 13.81
N TRP A 85 0.70 7.37 13.18
CA TRP A 85 -0.72 7.12 12.96
C TRP A 85 -1.43 6.62 14.21
N PHE A 86 -2.55 7.25 14.50
CA PHE A 86 -3.47 6.88 15.58
C PHE A 86 -4.88 6.68 15.06
N GLU A 87 -5.60 5.84 15.78
CA GLU A 87 -7.05 5.67 15.68
C GLU A 87 -7.66 5.98 17.05
N ALA A 88 -8.69 6.81 17.10
CA ALA A 88 -9.40 7.13 18.33
C ALA A 88 -10.89 6.84 18.22
N GLN A 89 -11.42 6.34 19.32
CA GLN A 89 -12.86 6.22 19.56
C GLN A 89 -13.21 6.95 20.85
N SER A 90 -14.38 7.60 20.86
CA SER A 90 -14.83 8.34 22.01
C SER A 90 -16.35 8.32 22.13
N THR A 91 -16.81 8.60 23.35
CA THR A 91 -18.23 8.75 23.68
C THR A 91 -18.40 9.84 24.74
N TYR A 92 -19.57 10.39 24.86
CA TYR A 92 -19.85 11.33 25.93
C TYR A 92 -20.35 10.61 27.20
N VAL A 93 -20.06 11.21 28.35
CA VAL A 93 -20.49 10.74 29.66
C VAL A 93 -21.20 11.91 30.37
N GLY A 94 -22.41 11.65 30.90
CA GLY A 94 -23.28 12.64 31.50
C GLY A 94 -24.52 12.92 30.66
N GLN A 95 -25.34 13.88 31.10
CA GLN A 95 -26.47 14.35 30.31
C GLN A 95 -25.99 15.42 29.32
N LEU A 96 -26.45 15.32 28.07
CA LEU A 96 -26.06 16.25 27.02
C LEU A 96 -26.36 17.71 27.45
N LYS A 97 -25.34 18.57 27.43
CA LYS A 97 -25.37 19.98 27.79
C LYS A 97 -25.68 20.28 29.26
N GLU A 98 -25.68 19.26 30.14
CA GLU A 98 -25.78 19.43 31.61
C GLU A 98 -24.47 19.02 32.27
N ALA A 99 -23.97 19.82 33.21
CA ALA A 99 -22.74 19.51 33.95
C ALA A 99 -22.95 18.36 34.96
N PRO A 100 -21.97 17.43 35.14
CA PRO A 100 -20.68 17.35 34.45
C PRO A 100 -20.79 16.62 33.10
N TYR A 101 -20.44 17.32 32.02
CA TYR A 101 -20.44 16.77 30.69
C TYR A 101 -18.99 16.57 30.19
N ARG A 102 -18.64 15.35 29.83
CA ARG A 102 -17.30 14.97 29.40
C ARG A 102 -17.37 14.09 28.18
N ILE A 103 -16.39 14.23 27.31
CA ILE A 103 -16.08 13.22 26.30
C ILE A 103 -14.96 12.36 26.84
N VAL A 104 -15.11 11.04 26.75
CA VAL A 104 -14.09 10.07 27.12
C VAL A 104 -13.77 9.20 25.92
N GLY A 105 -12.52 8.84 25.78
CA GLY A 105 -12.11 8.01 24.65
C GLY A 105 -10.83 7.24 24.91
N ILE A 106 -10.55 6.40 23.93
CA ILE A 106 -9.29 5.69 23.82
C ILE A 106 -8.69 6.01 22.45
N CYS A 107 -7.39 6.01 22.39
CA CYS A 107 -6.65 6.04 21.13
C CYS A 107 -5.57 4.98 21.13
N MET A 108 -5.22 4.48 19.95
CA MET A 108 -4.15 3.48 19.80
C MET A 108 -3.32 3.81 18.56
N SER A 109 -2.02 3.52 18.63
CA SER A 109 -1.16 3.62 17.46
C SER A 109 -1.49 2.53 16.46
N THR A 110 -1.71 2.95 15.22
CA THR A 110 -1.93 2.07 14.05
C THR A 110 -0.73 2.04 13.11
N GLN A 111 0.39 2.70 13.46
CA GLN A 111 1.58 2.82 12.63
C GLN A 111 2.08 1.46 12.11
N LYS A 112 2.16 0.47 12.98
CA LYS A 112 2.59 -0.88 12.58
C LYS A 112 1.72 -1.52 11.50
N TYR A 113 0.41 -1.24 11.53
CA TYR A 113 -0.51 -1.73 10.50
C TYR A 113 -0.29 -1.01 9.18
N LYS A 114 -0.12 0.32 9.22
CA LYS A 114 0.18 1.13 8.03
C LYS A 114 1.51 0.70 7.40
N ASP A 115 2.57 0.53 8.20
CA ASP A 115 3.88 0.05 7.71
C ASP A 115 3.79 -1.34 7.06
N THR A 116 2.98 -2.23 7.64
CA THR A 116 2.78 -3.58 7.10
C THR A 116 1.99 -3.54 5.79
N GLU A 117 0.97 -2.73 5.72
CA GLU A 117 0.16 -2.51 4.52
C GLU A 117 1.00 -1.93 3.38
N ASP A 118 1.82 -0.93 3.66
CA ASP A 118 2.73 -0.32 2.68
C ASP A 118 3.77 -1.33 2.17
N CYS A 119 4.35 -2.12 3.07
CA CYS A 119 5.29 -3.18 2.70
C CYS A 119 4.64 -4.24 1.81
N LEU A 120 3.41 -4.65 2.14
CA LEU A 120 2.64 -5.62 1.35
C LEU A 120 2.31 -5.08 -0.05
N ASN A 121 1.84 -3.83 -0.11
CA ASN A 121 1.50 -3.17 -1.37
C ASN A 121 2.72 -3.04 -2.29
N GLU A 122 3.89 -2.70 -1.73
CA GLU A 122 5.13 -2.64 -2.50
C GLU A 122 5.57 -4.04 -3.01
N ALA A 123 5.44 -5.08 -2.18
CA ALA A 123 5.72 -6.45 -2.59
C ALA A 123 4.78 -6.93 -3.72
N LEU A 124 3.49 -6.63 -3.62
CA LEU A 124 2.51 -6.93 -4.65
C LEU A 124 2.81 -6.20 -5.96
N ARG A 125 3.19 -4.93 -5.88
CA ARG A 125 3.57 -4.14 -7.07
C ARG A 125 4.77 -4.76 -7.78
N LYS A 126 5.80 -5.16 -7.03
CA LYS A 126 6.99 -5.82 -7.60
C LYS A 126 6.65 -7.17 -8.23
N ALA A 127 5.81 -7.98 -7.58
CA ALA A 127 5.39 -9.28 -8.12
C ALA A 127 4.61 -9.11 -9.43
N ARG A 128 3.64 -8.21 -9.49
CA ARG A 128 2.87 -7.91 -10.71
C ARG A 128 3.77 -7.47 -11.86
N HIS A 129 4.70 -6.55 -11.59
CA HIS A 129 5.63 -6.08 -12.61
C HIS A 129 6.52 -7.23 -13.14
N SER A 130 6.99 -8.13 -12.27
CA SER A 130 7.74 -9.31 -12.68
C SER A 130 6.92 -10.25 -13.58
N ASP A 131 5.64 -10.46 -13.25
CA ASP A 131 4.76 -11.34 -14.05
C ASP A 131 4.41 -10.71 -15.41
N GLU A 132 4.24 -9.40 -15.49
CA GLU A 132 4.07 -8.68 -16.75
C GLU A 132 5.31 -8.84 -17.65
N LEU A 133 6.50 -8.63 -17.10
CA LEU A 133 7.76 -8.83 -17.86
C LEU A 133 7.91 -10.27 -18.36
N LYS A 134 7.59 -11.27 -17.53
CA LYS A 134 7.59 -12.68 -17.95
C LYS A 134 6.62 -12.94 -19.10
N SER A 135 5.42 -12.37 -19.02
CA SER A 135 4.39 -12.54 -20.05
C SER A 135 4.82 -11.93 -21.39
N ILE A 136 5.38 -10.71 -21.36
CA ILE A 136 5.91 -10.03 -22.53
C ILE A 136 7.09 -10.83 -23.12
N PHE A 137 7.99 -11.31 -22.25
CA PHE A 137 9.13 -12.13 -22.68
C PHE A 137 8.66 -13.40 -23.39
N LEU A 138 7.72 -14.16 -22.80
CA LEU A 138 7.20 -15.39 -23.39
C LEU A 138 6.47 -15.14 -24.71
N ALA A 139 5.70 -14.03 -24.80
CA ALA A 139 5.03 -13.65 -26.03
C ALA A 139 6.04 -13.34 -27.14
N ASN A 140 7.08 -12.56 -26.85
CA ASN A 140 8.12 -12.21 -27.79
C ASN A 140 8.93 -13.46 -28.21
N MET A 141 9.34 -14.29 -27.25
CA MET A 141 10.04 -15.54 -27.53
C MET A 141 9.23 -16.49 -28.41
N SER A 142 7.93 -16.62 -28.15
CA SER A 142 7.04 -17.44 -28.97
C SER A 142 6.98 -16.94 -30.41
N HIS A 143 6.99 -15.64 -30.63
CA HIS A 143 6.99 -15.04 -31.94
C HIS A 143 8.34 -15.25 -32.67
N GLU A 144 9.44 -15.02 -31.95
CA GLU A 144 10.79 -15.16 -32.49
C GLU A 144 11.15 -16.63 -32.80
N ILE A 145 10.60 -17.59 -32.04
CA ILE A 145 10.74 -19.04 -32.33
C ILE A 145 9.87 -19.45 -33.54
N ARG A 146 8.64 -18.92 -33.62
CA ARG A 146 7.69 -19.33 -34.70
C ARG A 146 8.19 -18.98 -36.10
N THR A 147 8.83 -17.84 -36.25
CA THR A 147 9.28 -17.33 -37.57
C THR A 147 10.31 -18.28 -38.21
N PRO A 148 11.44 -18.61 -37.57
CA PRO A 148 12.41 -19.55 -38.15
C PRO A 148 11.85 -20.96 -38.25
N LEU A 149 11.02 -21.39 -37.31
CA LEU A 149 10.38 -22.71 -37.36
C LEU A 149 9.47 -22.85 -38.59
N ASN A 150 8.63 -21.85 -38.86
CA ASN A 150 7.78 -21.85 -40.05
C ASN A 150 8.59 -21.87 -41.35
N ALA A 151 9.73 -21.18 -41.40
CA ALA A 151 10.64 -21.21 -42.53
C ALA A 151 11.24 -22.61 -42.74
N ILE A 152 11.71 -23.26 -41.65
CA ILE A 152 12.22 -24.63 -41.70
C ILE A 152 11.15 -25.60 -42.22
N VAL A 153 9.94 -25.54 -41.64
CA VAL A 153 8.83 -26.43 -42.05
C VAL A 153 8.42 -26.14 -43.49
N GLY A 154 8.30 -24.86 -43.88
CA GLY A 154 7.92 -24.49 -45.26
C GLY A 154 8.91 -24.98 -46.29
N PHE A 155 10.21 -24.71 -46.13
CA PHE A 155 11.23 -25.17 -47.11
C PHE A 155 11.40 -26.69 -47.09
N SER A 156 11.30 -27.35 -45.93
CA SER A 156 11.29 -28.80 -45.83
C SER A 156 10.10 -29.42 -46.56
N SER A 157 8.90 -28.82 -46.46
CA SER A 157 7.73 -29.28 -47.22
C SER A 157 7.88 -29.11 -48.73
N LEU A 158 8.48 -28.01 -49.17
CA LEU A 158 8.77 -27.80 -50.59
C LEU A 158 9.76 -28.86 -51.13
N LEU A 159 10.80 -29.20 -50.37
CA LEU A 159 11.75 -30.25 -50.72
C LEU A 159 11.09 -31.66 -50.76
N ALA A 160 10.13 -31.92 -49.87
CA ALA A 160 9.51 -33.24 -49.72
C ALA A 160 8.38 -33.49 -50.75
N HIS A 161 7.65 -32.45 -51.17
CA HIS A 161 6.45 -32.53 -52.00
C HIS A 161 6.60 -31.70 -53.29
N GLY A 162 7.74 -31.11 -53.54
CA GLY A 162 8.03 -30.37 -54.76
C GLY A 162 7.87 -31.29 -55.99
N ASP A 163 7.06 -30.82 -56.93
CA ASP A 163 6.95 -31.46 -58.25
C ASP A 163 8.31 -31.56 -58.92
N SER A 164 8.38 -32.39 -59.99
CA SER A 164 9.58 -32.74 -60.75
C SER A 164 10.38 -31.55 -61.34
N ASP A 165 9.95 -30.31 -61.08
CA ASP A 165 10.53 -29.09 -61.65
C ASP A 165 11.54 -28.36 -60.74
N LEU A 166 11.84 -28.88 -59.51
CA LEU A 166 12.89 -28.29 -58.65
C LEU A 166 14.26 -28.47 -59.33
N THR A 167 14.93 -27.36 -59.52
CA THR A 167 16.32 -27.37 -60.03
C THR A 167 17.29 -27.74 -58.91
N LYS A 168 18.51 -28.16 -59.29
CA LYS A 168 19.58 -28.39 -58.30
C LYS A 168 19.92 -27.14 -57.50
N ASP A 169 19.78 -25.97 -58.07
CA ASP A 169 20.05 -24.68 -57.41
C ASP A 169 18.96 -24.37 -56.39
N ASP A 170 17.69 -24.68 -56.69
CA ASP A 170 16.58 -24.53 -55.73
C ASP A 170 16.77 -25.42 -54.48
N ILE A 171 17.23 -26.68 -54.70
CA ILE A 171 17.48 -27.62 -53.59
C ILE A 171 18.61 -27.11 -52.70
N ILE A 172 19.69 -26.57 -53.26
CA ILE A 172 20.81 -26.00 -52.51
C ILE A 172 20.34 -24.78 -51.73
N GLU A 173 19.58 -23.88 -52.35
CA GLU A 173 19.07 -22.68 -51.70
C GLU A 173 18.16 -23.03 -50.53
N PHE A 174 17.16 -23.90 -50.71
CA PHE A 174 16.23 -24.29 -49.62
C PHE A 174 16.95 -24.98 -48.46
N THR A 175 17.95 -25.85 -48.75
CA THR A 175 18.74 -26.50 -47.71
C THR A 175 19.53 -25.47 -46.91
N SER A 176 20.15 -24.50 -47.57
CA SER A 176 20.88 -23.41 -46.92
C SER A 176 19.97 -22.55 -46.04
N LEU A 177 18.74 -22.26 -46.46
CA LEU A 177 17.76 -21.51 -45.69
C LEU A 177 17.29 -22.28 -44.46
N ILE A 178 17.09 -23.61 -44.58
CA ILE A 178 16.76 -24.47 -43.44
C ILE A 178 17.90 -24.46 -42.43
N GLU A 179 19.14 -24.60 -42.87
CA GLU A 179 20.32 -24.64 -42.01
C GLU A 179 20.50 -23.30 -41.26
N LYS A 180 20.38 -22.17 -41.97
CA LYS A 180 20.44 -20.82 -41.39
C LYS A 180 19.36 -20.60 -40.32
N ASN A 181 18.10 -20.97 -40.56
CA ASN A 181 17.02 -20.83 -39.62
C ASN A 181 17.15 -21.78 -38.43
N SER A 182 17.72 -22.98 -38.64
CA SER A 182 18.02 -23.93 -37.55
C SER A 182 19.09 -23.39 -36.61
N GLN A 183 20.15 -22.79 -37.15
CA GLN A 183 21.19 -22.13 -36.35
C GLN A 183 20.63 -20.95 -35.57
N LEU A 184 19.80 -20.13 -36.19
CA LEU A 184 19.12 -19.02 -35.50
C LEU A 184 18.29 -19.53 -34.33
N LEU A 185 17.52 -20.60 -34.52
CA LEU A 185 16.71 -21.22 -33.48
C LEU A 185 17.56 -21.74 -32.30
N MET A 186 18.69 -22.36 -32.58
CA MET A 186 19.62 -22.84 -31.55
C MET A 186 20.17 -21.68 -30.68
N VAL A 187 20.49 -20.56 -31.30
CA VAL A 187 20.97 -19.37 -30.58
C VAL A 187 19.86 -18.76 -29.71
N LEU A 188 18.59 -18.80 -30.14
CA LEU A 188 17.47 -18.27 -29.36
C LEU A 188 17.13 -19.13 -28.14
N ILE A 189 17.47 -20.42 -28.13
CA ILE A 189 17.10 -21.36 -27.06
C ILE A 189 18.28 -21.59 -26.07
N SER A 190 19.52 -21.26 -26.46
CA SER A 190 20.70 -21.38 -25.62
C SER A 190 20.87 -20.21 -24.66
#